data_524d2341d86f2cbe9fd5a74d4e812935
#
_entry.id   524d2341d86f2cbe9fd5a74d4e812935
#
_cell.length_a   1.000
_cell.length_b   1.000
_cell.length_c   1.000
_cell.angle_alpha   90.00
_cell.angle_beta   90.00
_cell.angle_gamma   90.00
#
_symmetry.space_group_name_H-M   'P 1'
#
loop_
_entity.id
_entity.type
_entity.pdbx_description
1 polymer ?
#
loop_
_entity_poly.entity_id
_entity_poly.type
_entity_poly.pdbx_seq_one_letter_code
_entity_poly.pdbx_strand_id
1 'polypeptide(L)'
;MTATLTVTPYRDSLGVVCVGEPKSFTITVNPIPNVDVLADTSFCAGDLVEATAISGTVGNTVFTWTNDNTDIGLGATGMGNLPSFVAGNATTADEGATIMVYPSFTNQGVSCIGSATSFEITVHPSPTVNPISNVVVCANGDISPIVFSGNIPVTTYNWINDNPAIGLSAMGTGDIPFTIATN
;
A
#
# COMPACT_ATOMS: atom_id res chain seq x y z
N MET A 1 11.05 -30.29 -8.59
CA MET A 1 11.17 -31.75 -8.48
C MET A 1 12.14 -32.25 -9.56
N THR A 2 13.02 -33.18 -9.21
CA THR A 2 14.03 -33.72 -10.17
C THR A 2 13.92 -35.24 -10.19
N ALA A 3 13.90 -35.83 -11.38
CA ALA A 3 13.95 -37.25 -11.59
C ALA A 3 15.21 -37.61 -12.38
N THR A 4 15.89 -38.70 -12.00
CA THR A 4 17.01 -39.27 -12.76
C THR A 4 16.49 -40.47 -13.54
N LEU A 5 16.66 -40.44 -14.85
CA LEU A 5 16.31 -41.52 -15.75
C LEU A 5 17.61 -42.24 -16.19
N THR A 6 17.61 -43.56 -16.06
CA THR A 6 18.69 -44.40 -16.55
C THR A 6 18.20 -45.28 -17.72
N VAL A 7 18.84 -45.16 -18.84
CA VAL A 7 18.52 -45.94 -20.05
C VAL A 7 19.59 -46.98 -20.25
N THR A 8 19.17 -48.26 -20.27
CA THR A 8 20.06 -49.39 -20.54
C THR A 8 19.66 -49.97 -21.90
N PRO A 9 20.53 -49.92 -22.91
CA PRO A 9 20.23 -50.52 -24.21
C PRO A 9 20.43 -52.04 -24.14
N TYR A 10 19.51 -52.80 -24.79
CA TYR A 10 19.68 -54.24 -24.96
C TYR A 10 19.31 -54.64 -26.36
N ARG A 11 19.88 -55.73 -26.82
CA ARG A 11 19.54 -56.40 -28.09
C ARG A 11 19.38 -57.89 -27.81
N ASP A 12 18.26 -58.45 -28.24
CA ASP A 12 18.04 -59.89 -28.28
C ASP A 12 18.26 -60.36 -29.70
N SER A 13 19.06 -61.43 -29.86
CA SER A 13 19.28 -62.13 -31.14
C SER A 13 19.27 -63.63 -30.89
N LEU A 14 18.20 -64.33 -31.37
CA LEU A 14 18.00 -65.75 -31.21
C LEU A 14 18.12 -66.30 -29.79
N GLY A 15 17.55 -65.53 -28.79
CA GLY A 15 17.53 -65.87 -27.36
C GLY A 15 18.82 -65.55 -26.62
N VAL A 16 19.77 -64.83 -27.23
CA VAL A 16 20.96 -64.26 -26.57
C VAL A 16 20.75 -62.76 -26.39
N VAL A 17 20.67 -62.32 -25.12
CA VAL A 17 20.50 -60.92 -24.78
C VAL A 17 21.86 -60.26 -24.52
N CYS A 18 22.22 -59.29 -25.34
CA CYS A 18 23.40 -58.42 -25.13
C CYS A 18 22.94 -57.11 -24.49
N VAL A 19 23.50 -56.75 -23.33
CA VAL A 19 23.20 -55.53 -22.59
C VAL A 19 24.36 -54.57 -22.76
N GLY A 20 24.06 -53.33 -23.15
CA GLY A 20 25.07 -52.26 -23.27
C GLY A 20 25.17 -51.41 -22.01
N GLU A 21 26.13 -50.47 -22.02
CA GLU A 21 26.37 -49.56 -20.90
C GLU A 21 25.18 -48.59 -20.66
N PRO A 22 24.69 -48.49 -19.41
CA PRO A 22 23.62 -47.57 -19.08
C PRO A 22 24.08 -46.12 -19.16
N LYS A 23 23.15 -45.22 -19.52
CA LYS A 23 23.32 -43.77 -19.48
C LYS A 23 22.20 -43.13 -18.70
N SER A 24 22.54 -42.16 -17.85
CA SER A 24 21.58 -41.46 -17.03
C SER A 24 21.52 -39.99 -17.41
N PHE A 25 20.31 -39.41 -17.31
CA PHE A 25 20.05 -38.00 -17.41
C PHE A 25 18.98 -37.58 -16.40
N THR A 26 18.87 -36.28 -16.14
CA THR A 26 17.90 -35.76 -15.19
C THR A 26 16.85 -34.91 -15.92
N ILE A 27 15.60 -34.98 -15.42
CA ILE A 27 14.53 -34.06 -15.76
C ILE A 27 14.22 -33.30 -14.49
N THR A 28 14.32 -31.96 -14.56
CA THR A 28 13.92 -31.06 -13.46
C THR A 28 12.69 -30.29 -13.88
N VAL A 29 11.63 -30.38 -13.07
CA VAL A 29 10.41 -29.59 -13.21
C VAL A 29 10.42 -28.50 -12.15
N ASN A 30 10.51 -27.25 -12.60
CA ASN A 30 10.49 -26.09 -11.73
C ASN A 30 9.07 -25.79 -11.24
N PRO A 31 8.91 -25.30 -10.00
CA PRO A 31 7.60 -24.87 -9.48
C PRO A 31 7.12 -23.60 -10.18
N ILE A 32 5.81 -23.41 -10.23
CA ILE A 32 5.18 -22.13 -10.59
C ILE A 32 5.05 -21.33 -9.29
N PRO A 33 5.63 -20.12 -9.22
CA PRO A 33 5.52 -19.29 -8.02
C PRO A 33 4.12 -18.65 -7.89
N ASN A 34 3.79 -18.23 -6.68
CA ASN A 34 2.57 -17.47 -6.36
C ASN A 34 2.92 -16.24 -5.52
N VAL A 35 1.95 -15.35 -5.36
CA VAL A 35 1.95 -14.24 -4.40
C VAL A 35 0.94 -14.57 -3.32
N ASP A 36 1.30 -14.40 -2.04
CA ASP A 36 0.36 -14.45 -0.94
C ASP A 36 -0.57 -13.24 -0.98
N VAL A 37 -1.82 -13.39 -0.51
CA VAL A 37 -2.82 -12.33 -0.59
C VAL A 37 -2.38 -11.13 0.25
N LEU A 38 -2.35 -9.96 -0.38
CA LEU A 38 -2.17 -8.66 0.26
C LEU A 38 -3.54 -8.00 0.41
N ALA A 39 -3.80 -7.42 1.58
CA ALA A 39 -5.06 -6.72 1.82
C ALA A 39 -5.02 -5.28 1.30
N ASP A 40 -6.18 -4.77 0.89
CA ASP A 40 -6.35 -3.35 0.60
C ASP A 40 -6.13 -2.53 1.86
N THR A 41 -5.55 -1.35 1.71
CA THR A 41 -5.18 -0.46 2.82
C THR A 41 -5.54 0.98 2.51
N SER A 42 -5.74 1.79 3.56
CA SER A 42 -5.97 3.22 3.41
C SER A 42 -5.17 4.04 4.42
N PHE A 43 -4.79 5.27 4.02
CA PHE A 43 -3.97 6.19 4.78
C PHE A 43 -4.47 7.62 4.60
N CYS A 44 -4.10 8.54 5.50
CA CYS A 44 -4.26 9.97 5.25
C CYS A 44 -3.03 10.52 4.51
N ALA A 45 -3.24 11.56 3.71
CA ALA A 45 -2.13 12.28 3.09
C ALA A 45 -1.18 12.83 4.16
N GLY A 46 0.11 12.54 4.00
CA GLY A 46 1.18 12.87 4.96
C GLY A 46 1.59 11.73 5.89
N ASP A 47 0.82 10.64 5.96
CA ASP A 47 1.18 9.47 6.78
C ASP A 47 2.41 8.75 6.21
N LEU A 48 3.26 8.23 7.10
CA LEU A 48 4.32 7.31 6.72
C LEU A 48 3.74 5.90 6.54
N VAL A 49 3.77 5.40 5.32
CA VAL A 49 3.44 4.01 5.01
C VAL A 49 4.70 3.17 5.15
N GLU A 50 4.66 2.21 6.06
CA GLU A 50 5.80 1.31 6.29
C GLU A 50 6.01 0.34 5.11
N ALA A 51 7.24 -0.17 4.99
CA ALA A 51 7.56 -1.15 3.96
C ALA A 51 6.69 -2.40 4.08
N THR A 52 6.04 -2.81 2.98
CA THR A 52 5.18 -3.99 2.95
C THR A 52 5.93 -5.19 2.37
N ALA A 53 6.01 -6.28 3.14
CA ALA A 53 6.63 -7.51 2.69
C ALA A 53 5.73 -8.22 1.66
N ILE A 54 6.34 -8.67 0.55
CA ILE A 54 5.69 -9.51 -0.45
C ILE A 54 6.27 -10.91 -0.32
N SER A 55 5.40 -11.91 -0.19
CA SER A 55 5.78 -13.31 0.00
C SER A 55 4.99 -14.26 -0.91
N GLY A 56 5.43 -15.52 -0.94
CA GLY A 56 4.80 -16.61 -1.65
C GLY A 56 5.35 -17.96 -1.20
N THR A 57 4.73 -19.05 -1.62
CA THR A 57 5.05 -20.41 -1.15
C THR A 57 6.33 -20.99 -1.75
N VAL A 58 6.82 -20.45 -2.88
CA VAL A 58 8.03 -20.93 -3.56
C VAL A 58 9.22 -20.10 -3.15
N GLY A 59 10.21 -20.71 -2.50
CA GLY A 59 11.47 -20.05 -2.13
C GLY A 59 12.23 -19.51 -3.34
N ASN A 60 13.00 -18.43 -3.16
CA ASN A 60 13.75 -17.74 -4.22
C ASN A 60 12.86 -17.17 -5.36
N THR A 61 11.58 -16.96 -5.10
CA THR A 61 10.70 -16.20 -6.01
C THR A 61 11.17 -14.75 -6.07
N VAL A 62 11.29 -14.21 -7.26
CA VAL A 62 11.49 -12.78 -7.51
C VAL A 62 10.12 -12.17 -7.74
N PHE A 63 9.81 -11.13 -6.96
CA PHE A 63 8.60 -10.34 -7.13
C PHE A 63 8.96 -9.04 -7.83
N THR A 64 8.20 -8.68 -8.85
CA THR A 64 8.19 -7.33 -9.43
C THR A 64 6.80 -6.76 -9.29
N TRP A 65 6.67 -5.44 -9.16
CA TRP A 65 5.38 -4.80 -9.02
C TRP A 65 5.27 -3.53 -9.84
N THR A 66 4.04 -3.18 -10.16
CA THR A 66 3.67 -1.92 -10.82
C THR A 66 2.61 -1.20 -9.99
N ASN A 67 2.65 0.11 -10.05
CA ASN A 67 1.68 1.03 -9.46
C ASN A 67 1.09 1.87 -10.60
N ASP A 68 -0.23 1.92 -10.71
CA ASP A 68 -0.94 2.66 -11.76
C ASP A 68 -1.15 4.14 -11.44
N ASN A 69 -0.96 4.55 -10.16
CA ASN A 69 -1.09 5.94 -9.72
C ASN A 69 0.06 6.35 -8.78
N THR A 70 1.03 7.09 -9.28
CA THR A 70 2.19 7.55 -8.49
C THR A 70 1.89 8.73 -7.58
N ASP A 71 0.74 9.38 -7.71
CA ASP A 71 0.35 10.54 -6.91
C ASP A 71 0.10 10.16 -5.45
N ILE A 72 -0.13 8.87 -5.18
CA ILE A 72 -0.16 8.34 -3.81
C ILE A 72 1.20 8.36 -3.08
N GLY A 73 2.30 8.75 -3.75
CA GLY A 73 3.65 8.83 -3.19
C GLY A 73 4.52 7.59 -3.38
N LEU A 74 3.98 6.47 -3.89
CA LEU A 74 4.72 5.26 -4.23
C LEU A 74 5.20 5.32 -5.70
N GLY A 75 6.45 4.90 -5.97
CA GLY A 75 6.99 4.85 -7.33
C GLY A 75 6.18 3.93 -8.28
N ALA A 76 6.31 4.15 -9.60
CA ALA A 76 5.52 3.43 -10.61
C ALA A 76 5.83 1.93 -10.69
N THR A 77 7.05 1.51 -10.33
CA THR A 77 7.49 0.09 -10.42
C THR A 77 8.55 -0.20 -9.37
N GLY A 78 8.70 -1.47 -9.02
CA GLY A 78 9.79 -1.92 -8.16
C GLY A 78 9.98 -3.43 -8.15
N MET A 79 10.95 -3.86 -7.32
CA MET A 79 11.33 -5.27 -7.17
C MET A 79 11.43 -5.61 -5.66
N GLY A 80 11.01 -6.80 -5.29
CA GLY A 80 10.95 -7.25 -3.90
C GLY A 80 9.80 -6.62 -3.15
N ASN A 81 10.02 -6.27 -1.89
CA ASN A 81 9.04 -5.61 -1.03
C ASN A 81 8.67 -4.21 -1.54
N LEU A 82 7.48 -3.74 -1.20
CA LEU A 82 7.17 -2.32 -1.33
C LEU A 82 8.04 -1.53 -0.36
N PRO A 83 8.72 -0.47 -0.81
CA PRO A 83 9.47 0.40 0.09
C PRO A 83 8.52 1.20 0.99
N SER A 84 9.02 1.73 2.09
CA SER A 84 8.30 2.78 2.83
C SER A 84 8.20 4.05 1.98
N PHE A 85 7.09 4.77 2.10
CA PHE A 85 6.85 6.03 1.41
C PHE A 85 5.94 6.94 2.23
N VAL A 86 5.87 8.21 1.90
CA VAL A 86 4.90 9.14 2.50
C VAL A 86 3.66 9.17 1.61
N ALA A 87 2.50 8.88 2.18
CA ALA A 87 1.24 8.89 1.45
C ALA A 87 0.94 10.29 0.89
N GLY A 88 0.76 10.37 -0.43
CA GLY A 88 0.50 11.60 -1.16
C GLY A 88 -0.97 11.67 -1.60
N ASN A 89 -1.59 12.83 -1.42
CA ASN A 89 -2.85 13.20 -2.06
C ASN A 89 -2.92 14.72 -2.08
N ALA A 90 -2.78 15.33 -3.25
CA ALA A 90 -2.84 16.77 -3.45
C ALA A 90 -4.25 17.26 -3.83
N THR A 91 -5.24 16.36 -3.89
CA THR A 91 -6.63 16.65 -4.26
C THR A 91 -7.52 16.82 -3.03
N THR A 92 -8.81 17.01 -3.25
CA THR A 92 -9.83 17.07 -2.20
C THR A 92 -10.72 15.83 -2.15
N ALA A 93 -10.39 14.81 -2.97
CA ALA A 93 -11.06 13.52 -3.03
C ALA A 93 -10.08 12.40 -2.72
N ASP A 94 -10.57 11.21 -2.46
CA ASP A 94 -9.71 10.02 -2.25
C ASP A 94 -8.93 9.71 -3.52
N GLU A 95 -7.63 9.41 -3.38
CA GLU A 95 -6.75 8.92 -4.43
C GLU A 95 -6.51 7.43 -4.24
N GLY A 96 -6.88 6.63 -5.25
CA GLY A 96 -6.66 5.19 -5.27
C GLY A 96 -5.52 4.80 -6.21
N ALA A 97 -4.80 3.75 -5.84
CA ALA A 97 -3.78 3.13 -6.68
C ALA A 97 -3.89 1.60 -6.62
N THR A 98 -3.86 0.95 -7.80
CA THR A 98 -3.79 -0.51 -7.90
C THR A 98 -2.34 -0.95 -8.01
N ILE A 99 -1.90 -1.74 -7.04
CA ILE A 99 -0.58 -2.35 -7.04
C ILE A 99 -0.71 -3.76 -7.60
N MET A 100 -0.06 -4.03 -8.74
CA MET A 100 -0.03 -5.34 -9.37
C MET A 100 1.32 -6.01 -9.13
N VAL A 101 1.32 -7.22 -8.54
CA VAL A 101 2.53 -7.98 -8.19
C VAL A 101 2.67 -9.20 -9.10
N TYR A 102 3.85 -9.39 -9.68
CA TYR A 102 4.19 -10.46 -10.62
C TYR A 102 5.27 -11.36 -10.02
N PRO A 103 4.99 -12.65 -9.72
CA PRO A 103 5.98 -13.58 -9.20
C PRO A 103 6.68 -14.31 -10.35
N SER A 104 8.00 -14.48 -10.23
CA SER A 104 8.81 -15.28 -11.15
C SER A 104 9.83 -16.12 -10.40
N PHE A 105 10.07 -17.35 -10.89
CA PHE A 105 11.08 -18.27 -10.37
C PHE A 105 11.98 -18.74 -11.50
N THR A 106 13.28 -18.58 -11.36
CA THR A 106 14.26 -19.00 -12.38
C THR A 106 15.22 -20.03 -11.80
N ASN A 107 15.35 -21.15 -12.49
CA ASN A 107 16.30 -22.21 -12.16
C ASN A 107 16.95 -22.75 -13.43
N GLN A 108 18.28 -22.85 -13.45
CA GLN A 108 19.08 -23.32 -14.60
C GLN A 108 18.71 -22.64 -15.93
N GLY A 109 18.44 -21.34 -15.91
CA GLY A 109 18.09 -20.54 -17.09
C GLY A 109 16.65 -20.70 -17.58
N VAL A 110 15.83 -21.53 -16.93
CA VAL A 110 14.39 -21.67 -17.20
C VAL A 110 13.59 -20.85 -16.20
N SER A 111 12.81 -19.89 -16.68
CA SER A 111 11.95 -19.03 -15.87
C SER A 111 10.50 -19.51 -15.91
N CYS A 112 9.90 -19.68 -14.74
CA CYS A 112 8.48 -19.95 -14.55
C CYS A 112 7.81 -18.70 -13.98
N ILE A 113 6.75 -18.24 -14.63
CA ILE A 113 5.98 -17.06 -14.24
C ILE A 113 4.67 -17.53 -13.59
N GLY A 114 4.34 -17.01 -12.41
CA GLY A 114 3.07 -17.25 -11.74
C GLY A 114 2.01 -16.23 -12.12
N SER A 115 0.79 -16.44 -11.60
CA SER A 115 -0.29 -15.49 -11.77
C SER A 115 -0.02 -14.21 -10.98
N ALA A 116 -0.27 -13.07 -11.61
CA ALA A 116 -0.22 -11.78 -10.92
C ALA A 116 -1.37 -11.66 -9.91
N THR A 117 -1.13 -10.91 -8.85
CA THR A 117 -2.12 -10.55 -7.81
C THR A 117 -2.11 -9.04 -7.63
N SER A 118 -3.27 -8.44 -7.37
CA SER A 118 -3.40 -7.01 -7.12
C SER A 118 -4.02 -6.74 -5.75
N PHE A 119 -3.76 -5.55 -5.22
CA PHE A 119 -4.41 -4.94 -4.06
C PHE A 119 -4.47 -3.44 -4.25
N GLU A 120 -5.34 -2.76 -3.50
CA GLU A 120 -5.53 -1.32 -3.56
C GLU A 120 -4.89 -0.60 -2.36
N ILE A 121 -4.31 0.58 -2.63
CA ILE A 121 -3.94 1.57 -1.63
C ILE A 121 -4.76 2.82 -1.89
N THR A 122 -5.56 3.25 -0.89
CA THR A 122 -6.34 4.49 -0.96
C THR A 122 -5.71 5.54 -0.05
N VAL A 123 -5.49 6.75 -0.56
CA VAL A 123 -5.02 7.88 0.23
C VAL A 123 -6.10 8.95 0.34
N HIS A 124 -6.61 9.13 1.56
CA HIS A 124 -7.59 10.18 1.87
C HIS A 124 -6.89 11.54 1.96
N PRO A 125 -7.50 12.61 1.48
CA PRO A 125 -6.93 13.94 1.61
C PRO A 125 -6.94 14.42 3.06
N SER A 126 -5.91 15.16 3.48
CA SER A 126 -5.85 15.76 4.82
C SER A 126 -6.61 17.09 4.85
N PRO A 127 -7.55 17.26 5.80
CA PRO A 127 -8.29 18.51 5.94
C PRO A 127 -7.41 19.64 6.47
N THR A 128 -7.73 20.87 6.06
CA THR A 128 -7.08 22.10 6.53
C THR A 128 -8.10 23.05 7.13
N VAL A 129 -7.61 24.02 7.90
CA VAL A 129 -8.41 25.16 8.40
C VAL A 129 -7.95 26.42 7.69
N ASN A 130 -8.88 27.15 7.09
CA ASN A 130 -8.58 28.46 6.51
C ASN A 130 -8.23 29.47 7.60
N PRO A 131 -7.33 30.42 7.31
CA PRO A 131 -6.97 31.47 8.28
C PRO A 131 -8.19 32.25 8.79
N ILE A 132 -8.23 32.50 10.10
CA ILE A 132 -9.27 33.25 10.77
C ILE A 132 -8.64 34.56 11.31
N SER A 133 -9.35 35.68 11.14
CA SER A 133 -8.88 36.97 11.63
C SER A 133 -9.04 37.07 13.15
N ASN A 134 -8.09 37.75 13.81
CA ASN A 134 -8.19 38.06 15.23
C ASN A 134 -9.41 38.93 15.49
N VAL A 135 -10.09 38.68 16.62
CA VAL A 135 -11.24 39.42 17.09
C VAL A 135 -10.84 40.19 18.35
N VAL A 136 -11.16 41.49 18.39
CA VAL A 136 -10.91 42.33 19.53
C VAL A 136 -12.24 43.04 19.90
N VAL A 137 -12.69 42.85 21.13
CA VAL A 137 -13.93 43.46 21.65
C VAL A 137 -13.70 43.98 23.08
N CYS A 138 -14.56 44.89 23.54
CA CYS A 138 -14.61 45.32 24.95
C CYS A 138 -15.30 44.27 25.81
N ALA A 139 -15.05 44.27 27.12
CA ALA A 139 -15.86 43.50 28.07
C ALA A 139 -17.36 43.85 27.91
N ASN A 140 -18.20 42.81 27.94
CA ASN A 140 -19.64 42.84 27.62
C ASN A 140 -19.96 43.18 26.14
N GLY A 141 -18.95 43.17 25.26
CA GLY A 141 -19.16 43.31 23.83
C GLY A 141 -19.52 41.98 23.16
N ASP A 142 -20.13 42.08 21.98
CA ASP A 142 -20.58 40.93 21.19
C ASP A 142 -19.42 40.32 20.41
N ILE A 143 -19.19 39.02 20.54
CA ILE A 143 -18.40 38.21 19.65
C ILE A 143 -19.34 37.55 18.64
N SER A 144 -19.32 38.04 17.40
CA SER A 144 -20.10 37.45 16.32
C SER A 144 -19.69 35.99 16.06
N PRO A 145 -20.59 35.14 15.54
CA PRO A 145 -20.23 33.75 15.21
C PRO A 145 -19.00 33.69 14.32
N ILE A 146 -18.07 32.76 14.65
CA ILE A 146 -16.88 32.49 13.84
C ILE A 146 -17.11 31.17 13.11
N VAL A 147 -17.19 31.26 11.77
CA VAL A 147 -17.40 30.09 10.90
C VAL A 147 -16.06 29.54 10.47
N PHE A 148 -15.86 28.25 10.66
CA PHE A 148 -14.70 27.54 10.17
C PHE A 148 -14.92 26.98 8.77
N SER A 149 -13.88 27.00 7.98
CA SER A 149 -13.88 26.42 6.63
C SER A 149 -12.50 25.85 6.28
N GLY A 150 -12.43 25.00 5.29
CA GLY A 150 -11.20 24.37 4.84
C GLY A 150 -11.31 23.87 3.41
N ASN A 151 -10.30 23.08 2.98
CA ASN A 151 -10.21 22.57 1.62
C ASN A 151 -11.15 21.38 1.33
N ILE A 152 -11.63 20.67 2.37
CA ILE A 152 -12.46 19.46 2.21
C ILE A 152 -13.86 19.72 2.76
N PRO A 153 -14.93 19.46 1.97
CA PRO A 153 -16.30 19.57 2.47
C PRO A 153 -16.57 18.60 3.63
N VAL A 154 -17.55 18.95 4.47
CA VAL A 154 -18.00 18.11 5.61
C VAL A 154 -16.89 17.84 6.64
N THR A 155 -15.86 18.70 6.69
CA THR A 155 -14.83 18.63 7.73
C THR A 155 -15.42 19.02 9.08
N THR A 156 -15.11 18.23 10.11
CA THR A 156 -15.44 18.57 11.50
C THR A 156 -14.29 19.34 12.12
N TYR A 157 -14.60 20.51 12.72
CA TYR A 157 -13.60 21.35 13.37
C TYR A 157 -13.75 21.22 14.90
N ASN A 158 -12.68 20.87 15.58
CA ASN A 158 -12.59 20.88 17.04
C ASN A 158 -11.68 22.03 17.45
N TRP A 159 -12.11 22.82 18.44
CA TRP A 159 -11.34 23.95 18.94
C TRP A 159 -11.16 23.90 20.45
N ILE A 160 -10.08 24.48 20.93
CA ILE A 160 -9.72 24.58 22.34
C ILE A 160 -9.48 26.06 22.64
N ASN A 161 -10.02 26.51 23.78
CA ASN A 161 -9.83 27.84 24.36
C ASN A 161 -9.02 27.69 25.65
N ASP A 162 -7.84 28.30 25.68
CA ASP A 162 -6.93 28.27 26.84
C ASP A 162 -7.34 29.23 27.98
N ASN A 163 -8.27 30.15 27.70
CA ASN A 163 -8.79 31.09 28.69
C ASN A 163 -10.33 31.24 28.66
N PRO A 164 -11.07 30.30 29.27
CA PRO A 164 -12.54 30.38 29.31
C PRO A 164 -13.12 31.61 29.98
N ALA A 165 -12.31 32.37 30.73
CA ALA A 165 -12.77 33.63 31.39
C ALA A 165 -13.18 34.71 30.38
N ILE A 166 -12.82 34.59 29.10
CA ILE A 166 -13.30 35.50 28.05
C ILE A 166 -14.78 35.31 27.69
N GLY A 167 -15.49 34.35 28.31
CA GLY A 167 -16.91 34.06 28.08
C GLY A 167 -17.18 32.94 27.08
N LEU A 168 -16.13 32.30 26.55
CA LEU A 168 -16.25 31.17 25.62
C LEU A 168 -15.84 29.86 26.31
N SER A 169 -16.52 28.74 26.02
CA SER A 169 -16.22 27.43 26.58
C SER A 169 -14.74 27.05 26.38
N ALA A 170 -14.19 26.16 27.23
CA ALA A 170 -12.80 25.67 27.09
C ALA A 170 -12.56 24.84 25.82
N MET A 171 -13.61 24.26 25.26
CA MET A 171 -13.55 23.49 24.00
C MET A 171 -14.92 23.46 23.33
N GLY A 172 -14.92 23.14 22.04
CA GLY A 172 -16.12 22.92 21.26
C GLY A 172 -15.88 22.23 19.94
N THR A 173 -16.98 21.92 19.26
CA THR A 173 -16.99 21.29 17.93
C THR A 173 -17.88 22.11 17.00
N GLY A 174 -17.49 22.23 15.74
CA GLY A 174 -18.13 23.10 14.76
C GLY A 174 -17.78 24.56 14.96
N ASP A 175 -18.59 25.44 14.43
CA ASP A 175 -18.39 26.89 14.49
C ASP A 175 -18.48 27.42 15.95
N ILE A 176 -17.80 28.53 16.20
CA ILE A 176 -17.98 29.24 17.47
C ILE A 176 -19.27 30.04 17.38
N PRO A 177 -20.25 29.79 18.29
CA PRO A 177 -21.52 30.51 18.29
C PRO A 177 -21.33 31.96 18.74
N PHE A 178 -22.37 32.78 18.54
CA PHE A 178 -22.46 34.09 19.18
C PHE A 178 -22.23 33.96 20.67
N THR A 179 -21.38 34.82 21.23
CA THR A 179 -21.13 34.89 22.68
C THR A 179 -20.87 36.34 23.12
N ILE A 180 -20.98 36.60 24.40
CA ILE A 180 -20.67 37.90 25.01
C ILE A 180 -19.31 37.78 25.70
N ALA A 181 -18.41 38.70 25.38
CA ALA A 181 -17.08 38.74 25.97
C ALA A 181 -17.16 39.11 27.45
N THR A 182 -16.39 38.40 28.26
CA THR A 182 -16.18 38.69 29.68
C THR A 182 -14.72 39.00 29.98
N ASN A 183 -14.44 39.76 31.04
CA ASN A 183 -13.08 40.05 31.50
C ASN A 183 -13.11 40.30 33.01
#